data_a9c34829ac639f1f6ced552df8d438c9
#
_entry.id   a9c34829ac639f1f6ced552df8d438c9
#
_cell.length_a   1.000
_cell.length_b   1.000
_cell.length_c   1.000
_cell.angle_alpha   90.00
_cell.angle_beta   90.00
_cell.angle_gamma   90.00
#
_symmetry.space_group_name_H-M   'P 1'
#
loop_
_entity.id
_entity.type
_entity.pdbx_description
1 polymer ?
#
loop_
_entity_poly.entity_id
_entity_poly.type
_entity_poly.pdbx_seq_one_letter_code
_entity_poly.pdbx_strand_id
1 'polypeptide(L)'
;MKNTELTGLLRSRGIGQAGWHARGGACRAEVWGEKAFVRAVVEVSSYCRQNCSYCGMRRDNKELGRYRMEAEIIREILFEQLPPSVTDINIQAGEDPVVVRELVIPLVREIREKTSLGISVCLGTLDTKQYWELREAGADLYIIKLETGNARHYLDMLSPGTLSKRLEAIRALVEQGWMVSSGYIHGLPGQTEEHVMETIRLLAELPLSGNSVSPFIPGQDTVWAESPGGCLETALNAVTAMRLLNPNRIIPAVSAMNILHPDGYVRALKAGANLTTINLTPEGWRENYQLYKKDRLIMSEQRVISAIEKAGLEPSRVSMTEVLSSLTHSTAVTV
;
A
#
# COMPACT_ATOMS: atom_id res chain seq x y z
N MET A 1 17.22 -15.03 5.43
CA MET A 1 16.41 -16.14 4.84
C MET A 1 17.07 -16.60 3.52
N LYS A 2 17.39 -17.88 3.39
CA LYS A 2 17.96 -18.48 2.17
C LYS A 2 16.88 -18.66 1.09
N ASN A 3 17.28 -18.82 -0.19
CA ASN A 3 16.29 -18.99 -1.28
C ASN A 3 15.41 -20.25 -1.09
N THR A 4 15.99 -21.36 -0.67
CA THR A 4 15.25 -22.60 -0.39
C THR A 4 14.21 -22.43 0.72
N GLU A 5 14.52 -21.65 1.74
CA GLU A 5 13.61 -21.33 2.84
C GLU A 5 12.47 -20.42 2.36
N LEU A 6 12.78 -19.37 1.56
CA LEU A 6 11.78 -18.49 0.97
C LEU A 6 10.82 -19.25 0.05
N THR A 7 11.35 -20.12 -0.84
CA THR A 7 10.53 -20.99 -1.67
C THR A 7 9.63 -21.91 -0.84
N GLY A 8 10.18 -22.54 0.20
CA GLY A 8 9.41 -23.40 1.12
C GLY A 8 8.28 -22.65 1.81
N LEU A 9 8.54 -21.41 2.26
CA LEU A 9 7.53 -20.53 2.86
C LEU A 9 6.43 -20.20 1.82
N LEU A 10 6.80 -19.71 0.62
CA LEU A 10 5.82 -19.29 -0.39
C LEU A 10 4.89 -20.44 -0.82
N ARG A 11 5.40 -21.65 -0.88
CA ARG A 11 4.65 -22.87 -1.23
C ARG A 11 3.88 -23.48 -0.06
N SER A 12 4.14 -23.08 1.17
CA SER A 12 3.55 -23.72 2.35
C SER A 12 2.03 -23.59 2.37
N ARG A 13 1.36 -24.65 2.86
CA ARG A 13 -0.10 -24.73 3.04
C ARG A 13 -0.42 -25.46 4.32
N GLY A 14 -1.65 -25.34 4.80
CA GLY A 14 -2.16 -26.05 5.98
C GLY A 14 -1.34 -25.77 7.24
N ILE A 15 -0.96 -26.82 7.97
CA ILE A 15 -0.22 -26.73 9.25
C ILE A 15 1.13 -26.05 9.06
N GLY A 16 1.86 -26.35 7.98
CA GLY A 16 3.13 -25.71 7.68
C GLY A 16 3.01 -24.21 7.48
N GLN A 17 1.98 -23.77 6.77
CA GLN A 17 1.66 -22.35 6.59
C GLN A 17 1.31 -21.66 7.92
N ALA A 18 0.47 -22.32 8.75
CA ALA A 18 0.11 -21.80 10.06
C ALA A 18 1.36 -21.56 10.94
N GLY A 19 2.32 -22.49 10.90
CA GLY A 19 3.60 -22.34 11.60
C GLY A 19 4.42 -21.12 11.11
N TRP A 20 4.46 -20.89 9.80
CA TRP A 20 5.12 -19.70 9.25
C TRP A 20 4.41 -18.41 9.65
N HIS A 21 3.07 -18.37 9.56
CA HIS A 21 2.30 -17.18 9.93
C HIS A 21 2.45 -16.86 11.43
N ALA A 22 2.50 -17.88 12.30
CA ALA A 22 2.79 -17.69 13.73
C ALA A 22 4.18 -17.04 13.96
N ARG A 23 5.21 -17.46 13.21
CA ARG A 23 6.54 -16.82 13.25
C ARG A 23 6.49 -15.37 12.77
N GLY A 24 5.73 -15.07 11.69
CA GLY A 24 5.53 -13.72 11.20
C GLY A 24 4.83 -12.83 12.23
N GLY A 25 3.79 -13.35 12.88
CA GLY A 25 3.08 -12.67 13.97
C GLY A 25 3.97 -12.40 15.17
N ALA A 26 4.79 -13.38 15.60
CA ALA A 26 5.76 -13.21 16.70
C ALA A 26 6.81 -12.14 16.36
N CYS A 27 7.38 -12.19 15.15
CA CYS A 27 8.32 -11.19 14.68
C CYS A 27 7.72 -9.77 14.65
N ARG A 28 6.44 -9.64 14.25
CA ARG A 28 5.71 -8.37 14.36
C ARG A 28 5.59 -7.93 15.82
N ALA A 29 5.20 -8.83 16.72
CA ALA A 29 4.98 -8.52 18.13
C ALA A 29 6.27 -8.05 18.83
N GLU A 30 7.43 -8.61 18.49
CA GLU A 30 8.73 -8.20 19.03
C GLU A 30 9.07 -6.73 18.72
N VAL A 31 8.69 -6.23 17.55
CA VAL A 31 9.03 -4.85 17.12
C VAL A 31 7.89 -3.87 17.38
N TRP A 32 6.66 -4.27 17.13
CA TRP A 32 5.48 -3.40 17.08
C TRP A 32 4.48 -3.64 18.22
N GLY A 33 4.76 -4.60 19.11
CA GLY A 33 3.83 -5.03 20.14
C GLY A 33 2.55 -5.62 19.56
N GLU A 34 1.50 -5.63 20.37
CA GLU A 34 0.17 -6.12 19.97
C GLU A 34 -0.72 -4.99 19.39
N LYS A 35 -0.10 -4.06 18.64
CA LYS A 35 -0.78 -2.93 18.03
C LYS A 35 -0.86 -3.07 16.52
N ALA A 36 -1.98 -2.58 15.94
CA ALA A 36 -2.14 -2.37 14.51
C ALA A 36 -2.49 -0.91 14.24
N PHE A 37 -1.82 -0.31 13.26
CA PHE A 37 -2.11 1.06 12.84
C PHE A 37 -3.40 1.11 12.01
N VAL A 38 -4.14 2.20 12.14
CA VAL A 38 -5.35 2.48 11.38
C VAL A 38 -5.14 3.73 10.54
N ARG A 39 -5.10 3.54 9.23
CA ARG A 39 -4.96 4.61 8.26
C ARG A 39 -6.28 4.81 7.52
N ALA A 40 -6.68 6.05 7.30
CA ALA A 40 -7.74 6.37 6.36
C ALA A 40 -7.17 6.60 4.95
N VAL A 41 -7.93 6.30 3.91
CA VAL A 41 -7.61 6.68 2.53
C VAL A 41 -8.72 7.53 1.94
N VAL A 42 -8.33 8.61 1.24
CA VAL A 42 -9.20 9.40 0.38
C VAL A 42 -8.63 9.38 -1.04
N GLU A 43 -9.46 8.96 -1.99
CA GLU A 43 -9.11 8.81 -3.41
C GLU A 43 -9.56 10.08 -4.14
N VAL A 44 -8.62 11.00 -4.34
CA VAL A 44 -8.93 12.40 -4.75
C VAL A 44 -9.02 12.61 -6.26
N SER A 45 -8.49 11.67 -7.08
CA SER A 45 -8.62 11.76 -8.54
C SER A 45 -8.50 10.40 -9.20
N SER A 46 -9.38 10.13 -10.18
CA SER A 46 -9.29 8.96 -11.06
C SER A 46 -8.59 9.25 -12.40
N TYR A 47 -8.16 10.47 -12.66
CA TYR A 47 -7.32 10.77 -13.82
C TYR A 47 -5.96 10.11 -13.67
N CYS A 48 -5.48 9.45 -14.73
CA CYS A 48 -4.16 8.83 -14.77
C CYS A 48 -3.57 8.95 -16.17
N ARG A 49 -2.32 9.42 -16.27
CA ARG A 49 -1.60 9.49 -17.56
C ARG A 49 -0.96 8.16 -17.99
N GLN A 50 -0.95 7.16 -17.09
CA GLN A 50 -0.34 5.85 -17.34
C GLN A 50 -1.36 4.87 -17.95
N ASN A 51 -0.85 3.78 -18.54
CA ASN A 51 -1.67 2.82 -19.24
C ASN A 51 -1.43 1.37 -18.77
N CYS A 52 -1.23 1.19 -17.47
CA CYS A 52 -0.95 -0.12 -16.87
C CYS A 52 -2.05 -1.13 -17.18
N SER A 53 -1.68 -2.32 -17.68
CA SER A 53 -2.60 -3.35 -18.16
C SER A 53 -3.54 -3.90 -17.08
N TYR A 54 -3.10 -3.86 -15.81
CA TYR A 54 -3.81 -4.39 -14.65
C TYR A 54 -4.77 -3.40 -13.99
N CYS A 55 -4.75 -2.11 -14.39
CA CYS A 55 -5.43 -1.04 -13.66
C CYS A 55 -6.64 -0.51 -14.43
N GLY A 56 -7.82 -0.54 -13.81
CA GLY A 56 -9.04 0.02 -14.40
C GLY A 56 -8.99 1.54 -14.61
N MET A 57 -8.11 2.26 -13.88
CA MET A 57 -7.90 3.70 -14.08
C MET A 57 -6.91 4.03 -15.22
N ARG A 58 -6.42 3.04 -15.97
CA ARG A 58 -5.52 3.28 -17.10
C ARG A 58 -6.07 4.36 -18.06
N ARG A 59 -5.17 5.14 -18.63
CA ARG A 59 -5.51 6.27 -19.53
C ARG A 59 -6.48 5.89 -20.65
N ASP A 60 -6.30 4.71 -21.23
CA ASP A 60 -7.07 4.26 -22.38
C ASP A 60 -8.42 3.62 -22.01
N ASN A 61 -8.77 3.51 -20.72
CA ASN A 61 -10.13 3.16 -20.31
C ASN A 61 -11.06 4.36 -20.53
N LYS A 62 -11.88 4.30 -21.59
CA LYS A 62 -12.83 5.35 -21.98
C LYS A 62 -14.20 5.22 -21.30
N GLU A 63 -14.47 4.07 -20.69
CA GLU A 63 -15.72 3.80 -19.98
C GLU A 63 -15.73 4.37 -18.56
N LEU A 64 -14.54 4.74 -18.04
CA LEU A 64 -14.40 5.26 -16.68
C LEU A 64 -14.79 6.74 -16.59
N GLY A 65 -15.76 7.06 -15.75
CA GLY A 65 -16.05 8.44 -15.32
C GLY A 65 -14.85 9.05 -14.60
N ARG A 66 -14.22 10.06 -15.19
CA ARG A 66 -13.05 10.72 -14.61
C ARG A 66 -13.45 11.85 -13.68
N TYR A 67 -12.78 11.95 -12.54
CA TYR A 67 -13.01 13.02 -11.58
C TYR A 67 -11.72 13.54 -10.95
N ARG A 68 -11.78 14.76 -10.47
CA ARG A 68 -10.95 15.35 -9.41
C ARG A 68 -11.91 15.83 -8.33
N MET A 69 -11.69 15.38 -7.09
CA MET A 69 -12.57 15.72 -5.98
C MET A 69 -12.35 17.17 -5.57
N GLU A 70 -13.42 17.84 -5.18
CA GLU A 70 -13.39 19.20 -4.68
C GLU A 70 -12.76 19.25 -3.29
N ALA A 71 -11.98 20.31 -3.02
CA ALA A 71 -11.26 20.43 -1.76
C ALA A 71 -12.19 20.47 -0.52
N GLU A 72 -13.35 21.07 -0.69
CA GLU A 72 -14.38 21.20 0.36
C GLU A 72 -14.89 19.85 0.85
N ILE A 73 -15.13 18.91 -0.07
CA ILE A 73 -15.56 17.55 0.27
C ILE A 73 -14.46 16.82 1.07
N ILE A 74 -13.21 17.02 0.67
CA ILE A 74 -12.09 16.37 1.37
C ILE A 74 -11.90 16.97 2.77
N ARG A 75 -12.07 18.29 2.92
CA ARG A 75 -12.03 18.97 4.21
C ARG A 75 -13.10 18.46 5.16
N GLU A 76 -14.32 18.32 4.70
CA GLU A 76 -15.42 17.76 5.48
C GLU A 76 -15.07 16.33 5.97
N ILE A 77 -14.58 15.48 5.09
CA ILE A 77 -14.16 14.12 5.44
C ILE A 77 -13.07 14.12 6.52
N LEU A 78 -12.04 14.96 6.35
CA LEU A 78 -10.83 14.91 7.18
C LEU A 78 -10.98 15.65 8.51
N PHE A 79 -11.74 16.74 8.54
CA PHE A 79 -11.83 17.59 9.72
C PHE A 79 -13.14 17.44 10.51
N GLU A 80 -14.20 16.89 9.88
CA GLU A 80 -15.50 16.76 10.52
C GLU A 80 -15.97 15.30 10.68
N GLN A 81 -15.55 14.40 9.78
CA GLN A 81 -16.04 13.02 9.72
C GLN A 81 -14.96 11.96 9.97
N LEU A 82 -13.75 12.36 10.37
CA LEU A 82 -12.65 11.41 10.56
C LEU A 82 -12.94 10.46 11.73
N PRO A 83 -12.92 9.13 11.51
CA PRO A 83 -13.12 8.18 12.61
C PRO A 83 -12.04 8.29 13.69
N PRO A 84 -12.40 8.19 14.99
CA PRO A 84 -11.46 8.40 16.10
C PRO A 84 -10.33 7.37 16.18
N SER A 85 -10.48 6.23 15.53
CA SER A 85 -9.43 5.21 15.43
C SER A 85 -8.32 5.56 14.46
N VAL A 86 -8.49 6.56 13.60
CA VAL A 86 -7.55 6.94 12.54
C VAL A 86 -6.43 7.78 13.10
N THR A 87 -5.19 7.34 12.92
CA THR A 87 -3.97 8.07 13.30
C THR A 87 -3.19 8.58 12.10
N ASP A 88 -3.49 8.06 10.91
CA ASP A 88 -2.78 8.37 9.68
C ASP A 88 -3.75 8.52 8.51
N ILE A 89 -3.41 9.40 7.56
CA ILE A 89 -4.16 9.60 6.32
C ILE A 89 -3.31 9.20 5.11
N ASN A 90 -3.95 8.62 4.09
CA ASN A 90 -3.36 8.42 2.77
C ASN A 90 -4.15 9.16 1.71
N ILE A 91 -3.53 10.12 1.05
CA ILE A 91 -4.11 10.80 -0.10
C ILE A 91 -3.69 10.03 -1.34
N GLN A 92 -4.65 9.51 -2.08
CA GLN A 92 -4.41 8.63 -3.22
C GLN A 92 -5.06 9.16 -4.49
N ALA A 93 -4.32 9.09 -5.61
CA ALA A 93 -4.80 9.46 -6.92
C ALA A 93 -4.22 8.55 -8.00
N GLY A 94 -4.80 8.56 -9.20
CA GLY A 94 -4.05 8.17 -10.38
C GLY A 94 -2.85 9.10 -10.57
N GLU A 95 -1.97 8.79 -11.52
CA GLU A 95 -0.84 9.68 -11.81
C GLU A 95 -1.34 10.93 -12.56
N ASP A 96 -1.75 11.92 -11.77
CA ASP A 96 -2.39 13.18 -12.19
C ASP A 96 -1.61 14.39 -11.64
N PRO A 97 -0.61 14.92 -12.39
CA PRO A 97 0.19 16.06 -11.94
C PRO A 97 -0.61 17.35 -11.68
N VAL A 98 -1.80 17.46 -12.25
CA VAL A 98 -2.68 18.62 -12.05
C VAL A 98 -3.25 18.60 -10.64
N VAL A 99 -3.86 17.48 -10.23
CA VAL A 99 -4.42 17.35 -8.87
C VAL A 99 -3.34 17.46 -7.81
N VAL A 100 -2.12 16.98 -8.08
CA VAL A 100 -0.99 17.11 -7.14
C VAL A 100 -0.72 18.58 -6.83
N ARG A 101 -0.58 19.42 -7.85
CA ARG A 101 -0.25 20.84 -7.69
C ARG A 101 -1.40 21.65 -7.14
N GLU A 102 -2.61 21.44 -7.68
CA GLU A 102 -3.75 22.32 -7.43
C GLU A 102 -4.54 21.95 -6.17
N LEU A 103 -4.47 20.69 -5.75
CA LEU A 103 -5.23 20.18 -4.63
C LEU A 103 -4.34 19.55 -3.54
N VAL A 104 -3.50 18.55 -3.88
CA VAL A 104 -2.86 17.72 -2.86
C VAL A 104 -1.81 18.51 -2.06
N ILE A 105 -0.94 19.29 -2.70
CA ILE A 105 0.08 20.08 -1.99
C ILE A 105 -0.56 21.08 -1.02
N PRO A 106 -1.55 21.92 -1.42
CA PRO A 106 -2.25 22.80 -0.48
C PRO A 106 -2.95 22.05 0.66
N LEU A 107 -3.61 20.93 0.34
CA LEU A 107 -4.31 20.10 1.32
C LEU A 107 -3.37 19.48 2.36
N VAL A 108 -2.23 18.94 1.93
CA VAL A 108 -1.21 18.39 2.84
C VAL A 108 -0.74 19.45 3.84
N ARG A 109 -0.49 20.68 3.37
CA ARG A 109 -0.11 21.80 4.24
C ARG A 109 -1.20 22.09 5.26
N GLU A 110 -2.46 22.17 4.83
CA GLU A 110 -3.59 22.41 5.70
C GLU A 110 -3.77 21.29 6.75
N ILE A 111 -3.64 20.03 6.36
CA ILE A 111 -3.71 18.88 7.29
C ILE A 111 -2.59 18.99 8.33
N ARG A 112 -1.36 19.30 7.91
CA ARG A 112 -0.20 19.42 8.80
C ARG A 112 -0.38 20.57 9.79
N GLU A 113 -0.97 21.68 9.37
CA GLU A 113 -1.24 22.84 10.24
C GLU A 113 -2.35 22.58 11.27
N LYS A 114 -3.36 21.80 10.91
CA LYS A 114 -4.57 21.62 11.72
C LYS A 114 -4.61 20.33 12.53
N THR A 115 -3.76 19.36 12.24
CA THR A 115 -3.82 18.02 12.83
C THR A 115 -2.44 17.46 13.18
N SER A 116 -2.42 16.43 14.02
CA SER A 116 -1.23 15.60 14.28
C SER A 116 -1.19 14.30 13.45
N LEU A 117 -2.02 14.16 12.42
CA LEU A 117 -2.09 12.96 11.60
C LEU A 117 -0.77 12.68 10.88
N GLY A 118 -0.38 11.42 10.82
CA GLY A 118 0.63 10.97 9.86
C GLY A 118 0.10 11.08 8.44
N ILE A 119 0.90 11.64 7.52
CA ILE A 119 0.46 11.90 6.14
C ILE A 119 1.25 11.05 5.16
N SER A 120 0.56 10.11 4.51
CA SER A 120 1.11 9.36 3.38
C SER A 120 0.44 9.77 2.07
N VAL A 121 1.17 9.65 0.96
CA VAL A 121 0.66 9.95 -0.38
C VAL A 121 0.97 8.82 -1.36
N CYS A 122 0.03 8.54 -2.28
CA CYS A 122 0.17 7.54 -3.34
C CYS A 122 -0.30 8.16 -4.67
N LEU A 123 0.64 8.78 -5.41
CA LEU A 123 0.34 9.70 -6.52
C LEU A 123 1.07 9.31 -7.83
N GLY A 124 1.61 8.09 -7.91
CA GLY A 124 2.40 7.63 -9.06
C GLY A 124 3.83 8.20 -9.08
N THR A 125 4.39 8.36 -10.27
CA THR A 125 5.72 8.95 -10.47
C THR A 125 5.59 10.43 -10.78
N LEU A 126 6.17 11.25 -9.94
CA LEU A 126 6.19 12.70 -10.08
C LEU A 126 7.59 13.18 -10.49
N ASP A 127 7.72 14.44 -10.83
CA ASP A 127 9.03 15.07 -10.96
C ASP A 127 9.66 15.41 -9.60
N THR A 128 10.95 15.64 -9.59
CA THR A 128 11.74 15.90 -8.37
C THR A 128 11.23 17.11 -7.59
N LYS A 129 10.73 18.14 -8.30
CA LYS A 129 10.19 19.36 -7.71
C LYS A 129 8.90 19.07 -6.96
N GLN A 130 7.97 18.30 -7.56
CA GLN A 130 6.70 17.93 -6.93
C GLN A 130 6.93 17.04 -5.69
N TYR A 131 7.91 16.12 -5.73
CA TYR A 131 8.31 15.36 -4.54
C TYR A 131 8.77 16.30 -3.41
N TRP A 132 9.64 17.25 -3.73
CA TRP A 132 10.13 18.22 -2.76
C TRP A 132 9.00 19.10 -2.19
N GLU A 133 8.14 19.65 -3.04
CA GLU A 133 7.01 20.50 -2.62
C GLU A 133 6.02 19.76 -1.70
N LEU A 134 5.74 18.48 -1.96
CA LEU A 134 4.91 17.65 -1.08
C LEU A 134 5.58 17.39 0.26
N ARG A 135 6.88 17.15 0.28
CA ARG A 135 7.65 16.93 1.50
C ARG A 135 7.68 18.20 2.36
N GLU A 136 7.95 19.36 1.77
CA GLU A 136 7.91 20.65 2.43
C GLU A 136 6.51 21.04 2.93
N ALA A 137 5.47 20.60 2.24
CA ALA A 137 4.10 20.77 2.70
C ALA A 137 3.78 19.95 3.95
N GLY A 138 4.60 18.95 4.29
CA GLY A 138 4.47 18.15 5.51
C GLY A 138 4.03 16.71 5.31
N ALA A 139 4.08 16.16 4.08
CA ALA A 139 3.86 14.74 3.88
C ALA A 139 5.05 13.93 4.39
N ASP A 140 4.77 12.79 5.05
CA ASP A 140 5.79 11.97 5.73
C ASP A 140 6.24 10.78 4.89
N LEU A 141 5.31 10.07 4.26
CA LEU A 141 5.56 8.79 3.61
C LEU A 141 5.04 8.81 2.17
N TYR A 142 5.91 8.43 1.23
CA TYR A 142 5.55 8.26 -0.18
C TYR A 142 5.35 6.79 -0.54
N ILE A 143 4.21 6.45 -1.13
CA ILE A 143 3.90 5.10 -1.60
C ILE A 143 4.11 5.05 -3.11
N ILE A 144 5.12 4.29 -3.55
CA ILE A 144 5.46 4.08 -4.95
C ILE A 144 5.71 2.59 -5.21
N LYS A 145 4.80 1.93 -5.88
CA LYS A 145 4.84 0.48 -6.03
C LYS A 145 5.68 0.03 -7.22
N LEU A 146 6.42 -1.07 -7.05
CA LEU A 146 7.12 -1.75 -8.14
C LEU A 146 6.15 -2.55 -9.02
N GLU A 147 5.11 -3.12 -8.43
CA GLU A 147 4.14 -4.07 -8.98
C GLU A 147 4.77 -5.41 -9.42
N THR A 148 6.00 -5.43 -9.89
CA THR A 148 6.85 -6.61 -10.13
C THR A 148 8.32 -6.18 -10.12
N GLY A 149 9.21 -7.03 -9.60
CA GLY A 149 10.66 -6.79 -9.55
C GLY A 149 11.44 -7.38 -10.72
N ASN A 150 10.76 -8.03 -11.68
CA ASN A 150 11.39 -8.53 -12.89
C ASN A 150 11.25 -7.51 -14.02
N ALA A 151 12.36 -7.11 -14.63
CA ALA A 151 12.40 -6.04 -15.62
C ALA A 151 11.60 -6.34 -16.90
N ARG A 152 11.60 -7.60 -17.36
CA ARG A 152 10.83 -8.00 -18.53
C ARG A 152 9.36 -8.01 -18.24
N HIS A 153 8.93 -8.64 -17.14
CA HIS A 153 7.55 -8.69 -16.70
C HIS A 153 6.99 -7.27 -16.41
N TYR A 154 7.85 -6.35 -15.91
CA TYR A 154 7.48 -4.95 -15.70
C TYR A 154 7.06 -4.26 -17.01
N LEU A 155 7.79 -4.49 -18.10
CA LEU A 155 7.44 -3.96 -19.42
C LEU A 155 6.19 -4.62 -19.99
N ASP A 156 6.03 -5.92 -19.83
CA ASP A 156 4.86 -6.66 -20.33
C ASP A 156 3.56 -6.20 -19.63
N MET A 157 3.64 -5.71 -18.39
CA MET A 157 2.51 -5.13 -17.65
C MET A 157 2.20 -3.67 -18.01
N LEU A 158 2.92 -3.07 -18.94
CA LEU A 158 2.82 -1.64 -19.28
C LEU A 158 2.89 -0.73 -18.04
N SER A 159 3.67 -1.13 -17.05
CA SER A 159 3.93 -0.33 -15.86
C SER A 159 4.67 0.96 -16.22
N PRO A 160 4.55 2.04 -15.41
CA PRO A 160 5.08 3.36 -15.78
C PRO A 160 6.59 3.37 -16.02
N GLY A 161 7.01 3.69 -17.23
CA GLY A 161 8.42 3.75 -17.62
C GLY A 161 9.10 2.36 -17.67
N THR A 162 10.23 2.23 -17.00
CA THR A 162 10.97 0.98 -16.82
C THR A 162 11.19 0.69 -15.35
N LEU A 163 11.49 -0.55 -14.98
CA LEU A 163 11.85 -0.91 -13.60
C LEU A 163 13.05 -0.08 -13.10
N SER A 164 14.08 0.15 -13.94
CA SER A 164 15.22 1.01 -13.57
C SER A 164 14.79 2.41 -13.17
N LYS A 165 13.97 3.07 -13.99
CA LYS A 165 13.44 4.41 -13.68
C LYS A 165 12.57 4.42 -12.41
N ARG A 166 11.82 3.34 -12.15
CA ARG A 166 11.05 3.20 -10.92
C ARG A 166 11.96 3.09 -9.69
N LEU A 167 13.05 2.34 -9.81
CA LEU A 167 14.07 2.22 -8.75
C LEU A 167 14.83 3.53 -8.53
N GLU A 168 15.15 4.27 -9.59
CA GLU A 168 15.72 5.60 -9.51
C GLU A 168 14.80 6.58 -8.74
N ALA A 169 13.49 6.55 -9.05
CA ALA A 169 12.51 7.37 -8.32
C ALA A 169 12.43 7.01 -6.83
N ILE A 170 12.50 5.73 -6.47
CA ILE A 170 12.54 5.29 -5.06
C ILE A 170 13.79 5.85 -4.36
N ARG A 171 14.96 5.76 -4.98
CA ARG A 171 16.20 6.29 -4.41
C ARG A 171 16.15 7.81 -4.25
N ALA A 172 15.69 8.52 -5.28
CA ALA A 172 15.55 9.98 -5.22
C ALA A 172 14.60 10.45 -4.10
N LEU A 173 13.51 9.71 -3.84
CA LEU A 173 12.63 9.97 -2.70
C LEU A 173 13.38 9.80 -1.36
N VAL A 174 14.12 8.70 -1.19
CA VAL A 174 14.89 8.45 0.03
C VAL A 174 15.96 9.52 0.24
N GLU A 175 16.67 9.94 -0.82
CA GLU A 175 17.68 11.01 -0.80
C GLU A 175 17.07 12.36 -0.39
N GLN A 176 15.80 12.61 -0.71
CA GLN A 176 15.04 13.79 -0.25
C GLN A 176 14.48 13.64 1.17
N GLY A 177 14.82 12.58 1.90
CA GLY A 177 14.39 12.36 3.28
C GLY A 177 12.97 11.80 3.44
N TRP A 178 12.36 11.25 2.39
CA TRP A 178 11.09 10.60 2.50
C TRP A 178 11.19 9.23 3.19
N MET A 179 10.22 8.92 4.04
CA MET A 179 9.88 7.53 4.28
C MET A 179 9.23 6.97 3.02
N VAL A 180 9.70 5.83 2.52
CA VAL A 180 9.20 5.25 1.28
C VAL A 180 8.59 3.88 1.53
N SER A 181 7.39 3.66 1.02
CA SER A 181 6.76 2.34 0.98
C SER A 181 6.62 1.87 -0.46
N SER A 182 6.97 0.61 -0.70
CA SER A 182 6.79 -0.03 -2.01
C SER A 182 6.14 -1.39 -1.88
N GLY A 183 5.85 -2.03 -3.00
CA GLY A 183 5.22 -3.34 -2.99
C GLY A 183 4.95 -3.88 -4.39
N TYR A 184 4.28 -5.02 -4.43
CA TYR A 184 3.97 -5.68 -5.68
C TYR A 184 2.56 -6.28 -5.70
N ILE A 185 2.12 -6.65 -6.89
CA ILE A 185 0.89 -7.41 -7.11
C ILE A 185 1.28 -8.88 -7.31
N HIS A 186 0.70 -9.78 -6.49
CA HIS A 186 0.92 -11.21 -6.58
C HIS A 186 -0.10 -11.87 -7.49
N GLY A 187 0.36 -12.68 -8.43
CA GLY A 187 -0.49 -13.43 -9.36
C GLY A 187 -0.89 -12.65 -10.61
N LEU A 188 -0.10 -11.63 -10.99
CA LEU A 188 -0.24 -10.97 -12.29
C LEU A 188 -0.06 -11.99 -13.43
N PRO A 189 -0.76 -11.83 -14.56
CA PRO A 189 -0.57 -12.68 -15.73
C PRO A 189 0.89 -12.80 -16.16
N GLY A 190 1.35 -14.01 -16.42
CA GLY A 190 2.75 -14.28 -16.75
C GLY A 190 3.75 -14.23 -15.60
N GLN A 191 3.32 -13.91 -14.38
CA GLN A 191 4.17 -13.89 -13.20
C GLN A 191 4.55 -15.32 -12.76
N THR A 192 5.84 -15.62 -12.74
CA THR A 192 6.37 -16.89 -12.24
C THR A 192 6.74 -16.81 -10.76
N GLU A 193 6.96 -17.95 -10.11
CA GLU A 193 7.49 -17.99 -8.74
C GLU A 193 8.86 -17.30 -8.64
N GLU A 194 9.70 -17.45 -9.65
CA GLU A 194 11.01 -16.78 -9.73
C GLU A 194 10.83 -15.25 -9.71
N HIS A 195 9.90 -14.71 -10.53
CA HIS A 195 9.57 -13.27 -10.51
C HIS A 195 9.10 -12.80 -9.13
N VAL A 196 8.35 -13.63 -8.41
CA VAL A 196 7.91 -13.31 -7.04
C VAL A 196 9.10 -13.27 -6.07
N MET A 197 10.00 -14.26 -6.17
CA MET A 197 11.19 -14.33 -5.32
C MET A 197 12.15 -13.17 -5.58
N GLU A 198 12.42 -12.84 -6.85
CA GLU A 198 13.21 -11.68 -7.27
C GLU A 198 12.60 -10.38 -6.69
N THR A 199 11.27 -10.23 -6.79
CA THR A 199 10.57 -9.06 -6.28
C THR A 199 10.69 -8.93 -4.77
N ILE A 200 10.50 -10.01 -4.02
CA ILE A 200 10.62 -9.99 -2.54
C ILE A 200 12.06 -9.66 -2.14
N ARG A 201 13.07 -10.21 -2.82
CA ARG A 201 14.49 -9.91 -2.58
C ARG A 201 14.80 -8.45 -2.87
N LEU A 202 14.41 -7.97 -4.03
CA LEU A 202 14.59 -6.58 -4.41
C LEU A 202 13.96 -5.62 -3.38
N LEU A 203 12.71 -5.89 -2.98
CA LEU A 203 12.05 -5.09 -1.95
C LEU A 203 12.80 -5.15 -0.61
N ALA A 204 13.36 -6.30 -0.24
CA ALA A 204 14.10 -6.44 1.02
C ALA A 204 15.39 -5.61 1.04
N GLU A 205 16.07 -5.46 -0.10
CA GLU A 205 17.33 -4.72 -0.25
C GLU A 205 17.15 -3.20 -0.37
N LEU A 206 15.98 -2.74 -0.84
CA LEU A 206 15.71 -1.31 -0.98
C LEU A 206 15.56 -0.63 0.39
N PRO A 207 15.95 0.65 0.52
CA PRO A 207 15.85 1.42 1.77
C PRO A 207 14.40 1.88 2.03
N LEU A 208 13.50 0.93 2.29
CA LEU A 208 12.08 1.17 2.45
C LEU A 208 11.67 1.20 3.92
N SER A 209 10.71 2.05 4.25
CA SER A 209 10.00 2.08 5.54
C SER A 209 8.77 1.16 5.56
N GLY A 210 8.30 0.74 4.40
CA GLY A 210 7.14 -0.16 4.28
C GLY A 210 7.18 -1.06 3.05
N ASN A 211 6.59 -2.24 3.18
CA ASN A 211 6.39 -3.20 2.08
C ASN A 211 4.92 -3.58 1.97
N SER A 212 4.46 -3.89 0.76
CA SER A 212 3.11 -4.41 0.57
C SER A 212 3.05 -5.48 -0.51
N VAL A 213 2.14 -6.42 -0.33
CA VAL A 213 1.73 -7.37 -1.36
C VAL A 213 0.21 -7.33 -1.50
N SER A 214 -0.27 -7.21 -2.73
CA SER A 214 -1.69 -7.28 -3.05
C SER A 214 -1.94 -8.47 -3.96
N PRO A 215 -2.84 -9.39 -3.64
CA PRO A 215 -3.25 -10.38 -4.62
C PRO A 215 -3.89 -9.67 -5.81
N PHE A 216 -3.60 -10.15 -7.02
CA PHE A 216 -4.20 -9.63 -8.23
C PHE A 216 -5.71 -9.90 -8.25
N ILE A 217 -6.48 -8.84 -8.41
CA ILE A 217 -7.91 -8.92 -8.67
C ILE A 217 -8.12 -8.40 -10.09
N PRO A 218 -8.59 -9.21 -11.03
CA PRO A 218 -8.84 -8.77 -12.40
C PRO A 218 -9.77 -7.55 -12.42
N GLY A 219 -9.30 -6.47 -13.02
CA GLY A 219 -10.08 -5.25 -13.16
C GLY A 219 -11.06 -5.37 -14.32
N GLN A 220 -12.30 -4.95 -14.13
CA GLN A 220 -13.25 -4.76 -15.23
C GLN A 220 -12.66 -3.74 -16.22
N ASP A 221 -12.92 -3.90 -17.51
CA ASP A 221 -12.45 -3.01 -18.58
C ASP A 221 -10.92 -2.91 -18.68
N THR A 222 -10.20 -3.93 -18.19
CA THR A 222 -8.76 -4.09 -18.38
C THR A 222 -8.43 -5.18 -19.40
N VAL A 223 -7.18 -5.18 -19.88
CA VAL A 223 -6.68 -6.25 -20.79
C VAL A 223 -6.73 -7.63 -20.13
N TRP A 224 -6.77 -7.66 -18.80
CA TRP A 224 -6.68 -8.87 -17.97
C TRP A 224 -7.97 -9.19 -17.22
N ALA A 225 -9.13 -8.63 -17.68
CA ALA A 225 -10.42 -8.81 -17.01
C ALA A 225 -10.80 -10.29 -16.81
N GLU A 226 -10.48 -11.14 -17.79
CA GLU A 226 -10.78 -12.58 -17.78
C GLU A 226 -9.62 -13.46 -17.25
N SER A 227 -8.54 -12.83 -16.76
CA SER A 227 -7.42 -13.58 -16.22
C SER A 227 -7.73 -14.15 -14.84
N PRO A 228 -7.10 -15.28 -14.45
CA PRO A 228 -7.20 -15.78 -13.09
C PRO A 228 -6.74 -14.73 -12.09
N GLY A 229 -7.42 -14.64 -10.95
CA GLY A 229 -6.99 -13.82 -9.81
C GLY A 229 -5.75 -14.37 -9.11
N GLY A 230 -5.10 -13.54 -8.31
CA GLY A 230 -3.99 -13.93 -7.45
C GLY A 230 -4.44 -14.85 -6.31
N CYS A 231 -3.53 -15.68 -5.82
CA CYS A 231 -3.77 -16.62 -4.73
C CYS A 231 -3.60 -15.94 -3.36
N LEU A 232 -4.66 -15.93 -2.54
CA LEU A 232 -4.61 -15.36 -1.19
C LEU A 232 -3.54 -16.04 -0.32
N GLU A 233 -3.46 -17.38 -0.35
CA GLU A 233 -2.54 -18.13 0.50
C GLU A 233 -1.09 -17.74 0.24
N THR A 234 -0.71 -17.61 -1.02
CA THR A 234 0.66 -17.19 -1.38
C THR A 234 0.90 -15.71 -1.06
N ALA A 235 -0.10 -14.84 -1.21
CA ALA A 235 -0.01 -13.45 -0.78
C ALA A 235 0.20 -13.32 0.74
N LEU A 236 -0.50 -14.13 1.55
CA LEU A 236 -0.30 -14.18 3.01
C LEU A 236 1.10 -14.70 3.38
N ASN A 237 1.59 -15.72 2.66
CA ASN A 237 2.97 -16.21 2.81
C ASN A 237 3.99 -15.13 2.49
N ALA A 238 3.73 -14.31 1.47
CA ALA A 238 4.59 -13.18 1.13
C ALA A 238 4.57 -12.08 2.21
N VAL A 239 3.44 -11.82 2.87
CA VAL A 239 3.38 -10.95 4.06
C VAL A 239 4.34 -11.45 5.13
N THR A 240 4.29 -12.76 5.44
CA THR A 240 5.21 -13.38 6.40
C THR A 240 6.67 -13.26 5.96
N ALA A 241 6.96 -13.56 4.68
CA ALA A 241 8.33 -13.44 4.16
C ALA A 241 8.87 -12.02 4.29
N MET A 242 8.08 -11.01 3.95
CA MET A 242 8.45 -9.60 4.09
C MET A 242 8.69 -9.21 5.55
N ARG A 243 7.86 -9.69 6.48
CA ARG A 243 8.04 -9.44 7.91
C ARG A 243 9.34 -10.03 8.44
N LEU A 244 9.62 -11.29 8.10
CA LEU A 244 10.83 -11.97 8.55
C LEU A 244 12.12 -11.43 7.93
N LEU A 245 12.04 -10.87 6.71
CA LEU A 245 13.19 -10.24 6.05
C LEU A 245 13.47 -8.82 6.58
N ASN A 246 12.44 -8.07 6.90
CA ASN A 246 12.54 -6.68 7.35
C ASN A 246 11.54 -6.42 8.51
N PRO A 247 11.91 -6.77 9.75
CA PRO A 247 11.02 -6.68 10.91
C PRO A 247 10.49 -5.26 11.20
N ASN A 248 11.25 -4.23 10.86
CA ASN A 248 10.96 -2.83 11.21
C ASN A 248 10.10 -2.09 10.17
N ARG A 249 9.54 -2.80 9.18
CA ARG A 249 8.74 -2.16 8.11
C ARG A 249 7.24 -2.21 8.40
N ILE A 250 6.55 -1.19 7.95
CA ILE A 250 5.08 -1.22 7.87
C ILE A 250 4.65 -2.18 6.77
N ILE A 251 3.72 -3.09 7.09
CA ILE A 251 3.13 -4.04 6.13
C ILE A 251 1.61 -3.98 6.25
N PRO A 252 0.90 -3.46 5.24
CA PRO A 252 -0.55 -3.36 5.28
C PRO A 252 -1.24 -4.70 5.01
N ALA A 253 -2.33 -4.96 5.73
CA ALA A 253 -3.39 -5.82 5.27
C ALA A 253 -4.18 -5.04 4.20
N VAL A 254 -4.22 -5.54 2.97
CA VAL A 254 -4.83 -4.83 1.84
C VAL A 254 -6.25 -5.30 1.53
N SER A 255 -7.12 -4.40 1.07
CA SER A 255 -8.54 -4.70 0.81
C SER A 255 -8.77 -5.85 -0.17
N ALA A 256 -7.86 -6.05 -1.13
CA ALA A 256 -7.88 -7.17 -2.06
C ALA A 256 -7.90 -8.55 -1.36
N MET A 257 -7.30 -8.67 -0.18
CA MET A 257 -7.34 -9.91 0.60
C MET A 257 -8.75 -10.22 1.12
N ASN A 258 -9.52 -9.19 1.48
CA ASN A 258 -10.91 -9.36 1.92
C ASN A 258 -11.88 -9.61 0.74
N ILE A 259 -11.51 -9.20 -0.48
CA ILE A 259 -12.26 -9.59 -1.69
C ILE A 259 -12.16 -11.10 -1.91
N LEU A 260 -10.98 -11.69 -1.65
CA LEU A 260 -10.75 -13.13 -1.82
C LEU A 260 -11.28 -13.98 -0.66
N HIS A 261 -11.35 -13.41 0.56
CA HIS A 261 -11.82 -14.11 1.75
C HIS A 261 -12.34 -13.13 2.80
N PRO A 262 -13.49 -13.36 3.45
CA PRO A 262 -14.05 -12.44 4.45
C PRO A 262 -13.08 -12.08 5.60
N ASP A 263 -12.23 -13.02 6.01
CA ASP A 263 -11.23 -12.82 7.06
C ASP A 263 -9.83 -12.43 6.51
N GLY A 264 -9.74 -11.89 5.29
CA GLY A 264 -8.47 -11.54 4.65
C GLY A 264 -7.59 -10.62 5.52
N TYR A 265 -8.15 -9.58 6.13
CA TYR A 265 -7.44 -8.70 7.06
C TYR A 265 -6.97 -9.42 8.32
N VAL A 266 -7.85 -10.21 8.95
CA VAL A 266 -7.50 -11.00 10.15
C VAL A 266 -6.32 -11.91 9.88
N ARG A 267 -6.36 -12.62 8.76
CA ARG A 267 -5.31 -13.55 8.33
C ARG A 267 -4.00 -12.85 8.02
N ALA A 268 -4.07 -11.68 7.36
CA ALA A 268 -2.88 -10.88 7.07
C ALA A 268 -2.22 -10.33 8.34
N LEU A 269 -3.01 -9.84 9.31
CA LEU A 269 -2.51 -9.37 10.61
C LEU A 269 -1.84 -10.52 11.38
N LYS A 270 -2.44 -11.71 11.39
CA LYS A 270 -1.84 -12.91 12.01
C LYS A 270 -0.56 -13.37 11.28
N ALA A 271 -0.46 -13.13 9.96
CA ALA A 271 0.72 -13.45 9.16
C ALA A 271 1.88 -12.44 9.32
N GLY A 272 1.68 -11.33 10.03
CA GLY A 272 2.72 -10.34 10.31
C GLY A 272 2.45 -8.93 9.77
N ALA A 273 1.30 -8.65 9.17
CA ALA A 273 0.90 -7.28 8.85
C ALA A 273 0.64 -6.48 10.13
N ASN A 274 0.78 -5.14 10.04
CA ASN A 274 0.60 -4.22 11.18
C ASN A 274 -0.11 -2.91 10.82
N LEU A 275 -0.65 -2.79 9.61
CA LEU A 275 -1.41 -1.62 9.16
C LEU A 275 -2.71 -2.08 8.51
N THR A 276 -3.80 -1.40 8.84
CA THR A 276 -5.10 -1.54 8.20
C THR A 276 -5.54 -0.21 7.58
N THR A 277 -6.49 -0.25 6.64
CA THR A 277 -6.94 0.97 5.97
C THR A 277 -8.47 1.03 5.90
N ILE A 278 -9.03 2.15 6.34
CA ILE A 278 -10.43 2.54 6.17
C ILE A 278 -10.54 3.37 4.89
N ASN A 279 -11.52 3.11 4.04
CA ASN A 279 -11.75 3.95 2.87
C ASN A 279 -12.86 4.99 3.17
N LEU A 280 -12.48 6.26 3.19
CA LEU A 280 -13.37 7.39 3.46
C LEU A 280 -13.85 8.10 2.18
N THR A 281 -13.43 7.64 0.99
CA THR A 281 -13.89 8.21 -0.27
C THR A 281 -15.43 8.04 -0.36
N PRO A 282 -16.21 9.10 -0.60
CA PRO A 282 -17.67 8.99 -0.72
C PRO A 282 -18.10 8.09 -1.87
N GLU A 283 -19.27 7.48 -1.77
CA GLU A 283 -19.73 6.42 -2.67
C GLU A 283 -19.74 6.86 -4.14
N GLY A 284 -20.32 8.00 -4.46
CA GLY A 284 -20.38 8.50 -5.84
C GLY A 284 -19.03 8.74 -6.52
N TRP A 285 -17.98 9.02 -5.74
CA TRP A 285 -16.61 9.15 -6.24
C TRP A 285 -15.89 7.81 -6.34
N ARG A 286 -16.13 6.96 -5.34
CA ARG A 286 -15.48 5.65 -5.16
C ARG A 286 -15.74 4.69 -6.31
N GLU A 287 -16.94 4.72 -6.92
CA GLU A 287 -17.29 3.92 -8.08
C GLU A 287 -16.43 4.22 -9.30
N ASN A 288 -15.92 5.43 -9.40
CA ASN A 288 -15.05 5.90 -10.46
C ASN A 288 -13.54 5.82 -10.12
N TYR A 289 -13.19 5.24 -8.97
CA TYR A 289 -11.80 4.91 -8.61
C TYR A 289 -11.58 3.40 -8.75
N GLN A 290 -11.46 2.94 -9.99
CA GLN A 290 -11.45 1.51 -10.31
C GLN A 290 -10.05 0.92 -10.36
N LEU A 291 -9.54 0.50 -9.19
CA LEU A 291 -8.35 -0.36 -9.15
C LEU A 291 -8.67 -1.77 -9.65
N TYR A 292 -9.90 -2.25 -9.35
CA TYR A 292 -10.40 -3.59 -9.63
C TYR A 292 -11.80 -3.53 -10.26
N LYS A 293 -12.78 -4.30 -9.74
CA LYS A 293 -14.21 -4.26 -10.11
C LYS A 293 -14.92 -3.09 -9.44
N LYS A 294 -16.06 -2.66 -10.00
CA LYS A 294 -16.91 -1.61 -9.42
C LYS A 294 -17.39 -1.95 -8.01
N ASP A 295 -17.82 -3.18 -7.79
CA ASP A 295 -18.38 -3.67 -6.52
C ASP A 295 -17.27 -4.10 -5.53
N ARG A 296 -16.26 -3.28 -5.33
CA ARG A 296 -15.20 -3.59 -4.38
C ARG A 296 -15.68 -3.50 -2.93
N LEU A 297 -15.26 -4.45 -2.11
CA LEU A 297 -15.54 -4.43 -0.69
C LEU A 297 -14.90 -3.20 -0.04
N ILE A 298 -15.73 -2.37 0.60
CA ILE A 298 -15.25 -1.19 1.30
C ILE A 298 -15.00 -1.52 2.76
N MET A 299 -13.80 -1.19 3.22
CA MET A 299 -13.39 -1.34 4.61
C MET A 299 -13.85 -0.12 5.40
N SER A 300 -14.97 -0.25 6.11
CA SER A 300 -15.44 0.71 7.10
C SER A 300 -14.64 0.60 8.41
N GLU A 301 -14.72 1.60 9.27
CA GLU A 301 -14.11 1.57 10.61
C GLU A 301 -14.51 0.31 11.37
N GLN A 302 -15.80 0.01 11.45
CA GLN A 302 -16.31 -1.16 12.17
C GLN A 302 -15.68 -2.49 11.67
N ARG A 303 -15.54 -2.66 10.35
CA ARG A 303 -14.90 -3.85 9.77
C ARG A 303 -13.42 -3.92 10.10
N VAL A 304 -12.74 -2.77 10.07
CA VAL A 304 -11.29 -2.69 10.36
C VAL A 304 -11.04 -3.00 11.83
N ILE A 305 -11.76 -2.36 12.75
CA ILE A 305 -11.60 -2.59 14.20
C ILE A 305 -11.93 -4.04 14.54
N SER A 306 -13.04 -4.58 14.05
CA SER A 306 -13.38 -5.99 14.26
C SER A 306 -12.28 -6.95 13.73
N ALA A 307 -11.63 -6.63 12.62
CA ALA A 307 -10.54 -7.45 12.10
C ALA A 307 -9.29 -7.40 12.99
N ILE A 308 -8.96 -6.22 13.52
CA ILE A 308 -7.84 -6.02 14.47
C ILE A 308 -8.09 -6.84 15.74
N GLU A 309 -9.27 -6.72 16.35
CA GLU A 309 -9.65 -7.45 17.56
C GLU A 309 -9.66 -8.98 17.35
N LYS A 310 -10.23 -9.47 16.23
CA LYS A 310 -10.20 -10.90 15.87
C LYS A 310 -8.78 -11.43 15.60
N ALA A 311 -7.87 -10.55 15.25
CA ALA A 311 -6.46 -10.92 15.12
C ALA A 311 -5.73 -10.97 16.47
N GLY A 312 -6.37 -10.57 17.58
CA GLY A 312 -5.79 -10.48 18.91
C GLY A 312 -4.95 -9.22 19.10
N LEU A 313 -5.24 -8.15 18.35
CA LEU A 313 -4.51 -6.89 18.38
C LEU A 313 -5.42 -5.75 18.85
N GLU A 314 -4.79 -4.61 19.14
CA GLU A 314 -5.48 -3.37 19.47
C GLU A 314 -5.12 -2.27 18.46
N PRO A 315 -6.03 -1.33 18.17
CA PRO A 315 -5.70 -0.15 17.37
C PRO A 315 -4.60 0.69 18.05
N SER A 316 -3.61 1.11 17.28
CA SER A 316 -2.60 2.07 17.77
C SER A 316 -3.26 3.44 18.01
N ARG A 317 -2.82 4.12 19.07
CA ARG A 317 -3.19 5.52 19.33
C ARG A 317 -2.13 6.51 18.86
N VAL A 318 -1.03 6.00 18.36
CA VAL A 318 0.12 6.76 17.87
C VAL A 318 0.22 6.54 16.37
N SER A 319 0.57 7.58 15.62
CA SER A 319 0.76 7.51 14.17
C SER A 319 1.86 6.54 13.78
N MET A 320 1.67 5.80 12.67
CA MET A 320 2.72 4.93 12.13
C MET A 320 3.94 5.74 11.68
N THR A 321 3.75 6.96 11.19
CA THR A 321 4.85 7.80 10.72
C THR A 321 5.70 8.32 11.88
N GLU A 322 5.10 8.61 13.03
CA GLU A 322 5.80 8.96 14.25
C GLU A 322 6.67 7.80 14.77
N VAL A 323 6.09 6.59 14.83
CA VAL A 323 6.84 5.39 15.26
C VAL A 323 7.97 5.07 14.29
N LEU A 324 7.74 5.14 12.98
CA LEU A 324 8.79 4.94 11.97
C LEU A 324 9.93 5.96 12.13
N SER A 325 9.62 7.22 12.37
CA SER A 325 10.64 8.26 12.59
C SER A 325 11.50 7.94 13.81
N SER A 326 10.92 7.47 14.91
CA SER A 326 11.67 7.10 16.12
C SER A 326 12.57 5.89 15.90
N LEU A 327 12.14 4.89 15.11
CA LEU A 327 12.95 3.72 14.77
C LEU A 327 14.17 4.07 13.90
N THR A 328 14.03 5.02 12.97
CA THR A 328 15.14 5.47 12.13
C THR A 328 16.20 6.25 12.91
N HIS A 329 15.80 7.05 13.89
CA HIS A 329 16.73 7.78 14.75
C HIS A 329 17.49 6.86 15.72
N SER A 330 16.87 5.80 16.23
CA SER A 330 17.49 4.81 17.12
C SER A 330 18.61 4.01 16.43
N THR A 331 18.48 3.73 15.13
CA THR A 331 19.50 3.01 14.36
C THR A 331 20.69 3.88 13.95
N ALA A 332 20.53 5.21 13.89
CA ALA A 332 21.60 6.15 13.54
C ALA A 332 22.57 6.44 14.71
N VAL A 333 22.21 6.12 15.95
CA VAL A 333 23.03 6.38 17.15
C VAL A 333 23.97 5.21 17.49
N THR A 334 23.86 4.08 16.79
CA THR A 334 24.60 2.84 17.10
C THR A 334 25.70 2.51 16.06
N VAL A 335 26.12 3.47 15.23
CA VAL A 335 27.23 3.30 14.27
C VAL A 335 28.40 4.20 14.62
#